data_8f27267d8f0fc98a60546f5046796616
#
_entry.id   8f27267d8f0fc98a60546f5046796616
#
_cell.length_a   1.000
_cell.length_b   1.000
_cell.length_c   1.000
_cell.angle_alpha   90.00
_cell.angle_beta   90.00
_cell.angle_gamma   90.00
#
_symmetry.space_group_name_H-M   'P 1'
#
loop_
_entity.id
_entity.type
_entity.pdbx_description
1 polymer ?
#
loop_
_entity_poly.entity_id
_entity_poly.type
_entity_poly.pdbx_seq_one_letter_code
_entity_poly.pdbx_strand_id
1 'polypeptide(L)'
;MREIVLINITGEDRPGLTAAITGVLANNGVNMLDIGQAVIHGVLSLGYLVEIEQADQVSAVLKDLQPLIANEGLQLRFDPISEAHYQRWVNEQSQKRHVVTLMSRQVTAQELLRVTSVISQHGLNIEQTDRLSGRVPLDAPTRLSKSCIELRVTGEVADLDALRAEFFELSQALNIDIALQEDTLFRRNRRLAVFDMDSTLIEAEVIDELAKAAGVGDQVAQITERAMAGELDFKASFKERLACNCLAK
;
A
#
# COMPACT_ATOMS: atom_id res chain seq x y z
N MET A 1 -2.69 -10.15 -39.33
CA MET A 1 -2.02 -8.94 -38.71
C MET A 1 -2.28 -9.06 -37.24
N ARG A 2 -1.26 -9.06 -36.45
CA ARG A 2 -1.34 -9.17 -34.98
C ARG A 2 -1.97 -7.92 -34.42
N GLU A 3 -3.00 -8.05 -33.61
CA GLU A 3 -3.69 -6.95 -32.98
C GLU A 3 -3.60 -7.08 -31.47
N ILE A 4 -3.30 -5.98 -30.77
CA ILE A 4 -3.33 -5.90 -29.31
C ILE A 4 -4.55 -5.09 -28.93
N VAL A 5 -5.37 -5.63 -28.03
CA VAL A 5 -6.62 -5.00 -27.62
C VAL A 5 -6.72 -4.98 -26.10
N LEU A 6 -7.05 -3.81 -25.55
CA LEU A 6 -7.44 -3.70 -24.16
C LEU A 6 -8.95 -3.82 -24.05
N ILE A 7 -9.41 -4.87 -23.38
CA ILE A 7 -10.82 -5.15 -23.12
C ILE A 7 -11.13 -4.67 -21.71
N ASN A 8 -11.92 -3.63 -21.56
CA ASN A 8 -12.37 -3.10 -20.27
C ASN A 8 -13.83 -3.51 -20.03
N ILE A 9 -14.09 -4.10 -18.86
CA ILE A 9 -15.42 -4.53 -18.42
C ILE A 9 -15.71 -3.93 -17.07
N THR A 10 -16.85 -3.25 -16.93
CA THR A 10 -17.28 -2.63 -15.67
C THR A 10 -18.74 -2.95 -15.38
N GLY A 11 -19.09 -3.05 -14.10
CA GLY A 11 -20.47 -3.29 -13.66
C GLY A 11 -20.55 -3.83 -12.24
N GLU A 12 -21.71 -4.37 -11.87
CA GLU A 12 -21.89 -4.97 -10.55
C GLU A 12 -21.10 -6.27 -10.43
N ASP A 13 -20.31 -6.40 -9.34
CA ASP A 13 -19.49 -7.59 -9.10
C ASP A 13 -20.35 -8.78 -8.66
N ARG A 14 -20.08 -9.95 -9.27
CA ARG A 14 -20.74 -11.21 -8.93
C ARG A 14 -19.77 -12.38 -9.06
N PRO A 15 -19.94 -13.42 -8.24
CA PRO A 15 -19.16 -14.65 -8.39
C PRO A 15 -19.29 -15.25 -9.79
N GLY A 16 -18.18 -15.63 -10.40
CA GLY A 16 -18.14 -16.33 -11.69
C GLY A 16 -17.95 -15.43 -12.92
N LEU A 17 -18.09 -14.10 -12.83
CA LEU A 17 -17.93 -13.19 -13.97
C LEU A 17 -16.56 -13.32 -14.64
N THR A 18 -15.50 -13.29 -13.87
CA THR A 18 -14.13 -13.45 -14.39
C THR A 18 -13.97 -14.78 -15.12
N ALA A 19 -14.50 -15.88 -14.55
CA ALA A 19 -14.43 -17.19 -15.17
C ALA A 19 -15.24 -17.25 -16.49
N ALA A 20 -16.45 -16.69 -16.51
CA ALA A 20 -17.29 -16.66 -17.71
C ALA A 20 -16.64 -15.86 -18.84
N ILE A 21 -16.11 -14.67 -18.54
CA ILE A 21 -15.42 -13.81 -19.50
C ILE A 21 -14.16 -14.50 -20.03
N THR A 22 -13.31 -15.02 -19.12
CA THR A 22 -12.09 -15.73 -19.50
C THR A 22 -12.41 -16.98 -20.34
N GLY A 23 -13.53 -17.67 -20.06
CA GLY A 23 -14.00 -18.79 -20.85
C GLY A 23 -14.30 -18.42 -22.31
N VAL A 24 -14.94 -17.27 -22.54
CA VAL A 24 -15.17 -16.76 -23.91
C VAL A 24 -13.84 -16.45 -24.61
N LEU A 25 -12.90 -15.80 -23.92
CA LEU A 25 -11.57 -15.50 -24.48
C LEU A 25 -10.79 -16.78 -24.82
N ALA A 26 -10.84 -17.79 -23.95
CA ALA A 26 -10.20 -19.08 -24.16
C ALA A 26 -10.79 -19.84 -25.36
N ASN A 27 -12.12 -19.86 -25.49
CA ASN A 27 -12.81 -20.50 -26.61
C ASN A 27 -12.46 -19.87 -27.97
N ASN A 28 -12.10 -18.60 -27.97
CA ASN A 28 -11.64 -17.88 -29.16
C ASN A 28 -10.13 -17.95 -29.36
N GLY A 29 -9.38 -18.72 -28.55
CA GLY A 29 -7.93 -18.88 -28.68
C GLY A 29 -7.13 -17.61 -28.47
N VAL A 30 -7.63 -16.70 -27.64
CA VAL A 30 -7.00 -15.40 -27.37
C VAL A 30 -5.81 -15.56 -26.43
N ASN A 31 -4.69 -14.95 -26.78
CA ASN A 31 -3.50 -14.93 -25.92
C ASN A 31 -3.57 -13.76 -24.91
N MET A 32 -3.36 -14.07 -23.64
CA MET A 32 -3.42 -13.08 -22.56
C MET A 32 -2.06 -12.45 -22.35
N LEU A 33 -1.95 -11.12 -22.48
CA LEU A 33 -0.73 -10.36 -22.24
C LEU A 33 -0.68 -9.78 -20.82
N ASP A 34 -1.84 -9.30 -20.32
CA ASP A 34 -1.97 -8.77 -18.95
C ASP A 34 -3.41 -8.81 -18.48
N ILE A 35 -3.60 -8.79 -17.15
CA ILE A 35 -4.90 -8.76 -16.51
C ILE A 35 -4.87 -7.86 -15.25
N GLY A 36 -5.89 -7.03 -15.10
CA GLY A 36 -6.11 -6.23 -13.89
C GLY A 36 -7.57 -6.28 -13.46
N GLN A 37 -7.80 -6.47 -12.15
CA GLN A 37 -9.14 -6.46 -11.57
C GLN A 37 -9.16 -5.62 -10.29
N ALA A 38 -10.17 -4.77 -10.16
CA ALA A 38 -10.47 -4.05 -8.94
C ALA A 38 -11.97 -4.11 -8.63
N VAL A 39 -12.32 -4.22 -7.34
CA VAL A 39 -13.71 -4.15 -6.88
C VAL A 39 -13.80 -3.07 -5.82
N ILE A 40 -14.56 -2.02 -6.09
CA ILE A 40 -14.79 -0.91 -5.16
C ILE A 40 -16.30 -0.83 -4.90
N HIS A 41 -16.70 -1.06 -3.66
CA HIS A 41 -18.11 -1.01 -3.22
C HIS A 41 -19.05 -1.85 -4.12
N GLY A 42 -18.61 -3.07 -4.48
CA GLY A 42 -19.42 -3.97 -5.33
C GLY A 42 -19.42 -3.61 -6.83
N VAL A 43 -18.64 -2.61 -7.24
CA VAL A 43 -18.44 -2.29 -8.67
C VAL A 43 -17.13 -2.92 -9.14
N LEU A 44 -17.24 -3.85 -10.09
CA LEU A 44 -16.13 -4.48 -10.77
C LEU A 44 -15.56 -3.55 -11.83
N SER A 45 -14.24 -3.45 -11.87
CA SER A 45 -13.48 -2.94 -13.02
C SER A 45 -12.45 -3.99 -13.40
N LEU A 46 -12.58 -4.56 -14.58
CA LEU A 46 -11.78 -5.68 -15.06
C LEU A 46 -11.20 -5.33 -16.42
N GLY A 47 -9.87 -5.38 -16.54
CA GLY A 47 -9.13 -5.12 -17.76
C GLY A 47 -8.39 -6.38 -18.21
N TYR A 48 -8.50 -6.72 -19.49
CA TYR A 48 -7.70 -7.74 -20.15
C TYR A 48 -6.92 -7.11 -21.30
N LEU A 49 -5.62 -7.18 -21.25
CA LEU A 49 -4.78 -6.86 -22.40
C LEU A 49 -4.52 -8.16 -23.17
N VAL A 50 -5.01 -8.25 -24.38
CA VAL A 50 -4.99 -9.47 -25.18
C VAL A 50 -4.30 -9.27 -26.51
N GLU A 51 -3.69 -10.33 -26.99
CA GLU A 51 -3.15 -10.43 -28.33
C GLU A 51 -4.06 -11.33 -29.18
N ILE A 52 -4.41 -10.84 -30.35
CA ILE A 52 -5.26 -11.51 -31.32
C ILE A 52 -4.48 -11.64 -32.63
N GLU A 53 -4.28 -12.87 -33.09
CA GLU A 53 -3.43 -13.13 -34.26
C GLU A 53 -4.13 -12.84 -35.60
N GLN A 54 -5.46 -12.96 -35.63
CA GLN A 54 -6.27 -12.82 -36.86
C GLN A 54 -7.35 -11.75 -36.65
N ALA A 55 -7.49 -10.87 -37.62
CA ALA A 55 -8.45 -9.74 -37.53
C ALA A 55 -9.93 -10.19 -37.43
N ASP A 56 -10.28 -11.37 -37.97
CA ASP A 56 -11.61 -11.95 -37.83
C ASP A 56 -11.90 -12.47 -36.41
N GLN A 57 -10.88 -12.84 -35.64
CA GLN A 57 -11.00 -13.21 -34.23
C GLN A 57 -11.50 -12.05 -33.35
N VAL A 58 -11.14 -10.79 -33.62
CA VAL A 58 -11.66 -9.63 -32.88
C VAL A 58 -13.18 -9.60 -32.95
N SER A 59 -13.71 -9.76 -34.15
CA SER A 59 -15.16 -9.81 -34.39
C SER A 59 -15.82 -10.99 -33.71
N ALA A 60 -15.17 -12.16 -33.68
CA ALA A 60 -15.67 -13.36 -33.01
C ALA A 60 -15.70 -13.15 -31.47
N VAL A 61 -14.63 -12.64 -30.89
CA VAL A 61 -14.56 -12.31 -29.47
C VAL A 61 -15.65 -11.32 -29.05
N LEU A 62 -15.83 -10.24 -29.83
CA LEU A 62 -16.88 -9.26 -29.58
C LEU A 62 -18.27 -9.90 -29.65
N LYS A 63 -18.54 -10.70 -30.68
CA LYS A 63 -19.83 -11.39 -30.88
C LYS A 63 -20.16 -12.32 -29.72
N ASP A 64 -19.17 -13.02 -29.20
CA ASP A 64 -19.37 -13.99 -28.11
C ASP A 64 -19.41 -13.32 -26.71
N LEU A 65 -18.72 -12.19 -26.54
CA LEU A 65 -18.79 -11.42 -25.28
C LEU A 65 -20.08 -10.61 -25.15
N GLN A 66 -20.61 -10.04 -26.24
CA GLN A 66 -21.79 -9.16 -26.17
C GLN A 66 -23.01 -9.78 -25.47
N PRO A 67 -23.43 -11.02 -25.74
CA PRO A 67 -24.56 -11.61 -25.02
C PRO A 67 -24.30 -11.79 -23.54
N LEU A 68 -23.09 -12.21 -23.15
CA LEU A 68 -22.70 -12.35 -21.75
C LEU A 68 -22.76 -11.00 -21.03
N ILE A 69 -22.16 -9.97 -21.63
CA ILE A 69 -22.12 -8.61 -21.10
C ILE A 69 -23.53 -8.03 -20.93
N ALA A 70 -24.40 -8.22 -21.94
CA ALA A 70 -25.77 -7.74 -21.90
C ALA A 70 -26.62 -8.46 -20.84
N ASN A 71 -26.49 -9.78 -20.73
CA ASN A 71 -27.23 -10.59 -19.75
C ASN A 71 -26.83 -10.27 -18.30
N GLU A 72 -25.57 -9.95 -18.08
CA GLU A 72 -25.04 -9.60 -16.75
C GLU A 72 -25.18 -8.09 -16.43
N GLY A 73 -25.68 -7.28 -17.36
CA GLY A 73 -25.83 -5.83 -17.19
C GLY A 73 -24.50 -5.07 -17.07
N LEU A 74 -23.44 -5.63 -17.66
CA LEU A 74 -22.09 -5.06 -17.65
C LEU A 74 -21.91 -4.08 -18.81
N GLN A 75 -20.87 -3.26 -18.72
CA GLN A 75 -20.40 -2.40 -19.80
C GLN A 75 -19.10 -2.95 -20.36
N LEU A 76 -18.95 -2.91 -21.66
CA LEU A 76 -17.80 -3.40 -22.41
C LEU A 76 -17.20 -2.28 -23.25
N ARG A 77 -15.89 -2.14 -23.19
CA ARG A 77 -15.12 -1.24 -24.05
C ARG A 77 -13.92 -1.98 -24.63
N PHE A 78 -13.69 -1.81 -25.92
CA PHE A 78 -12.57 -2.33 -26.67
C PHE A 78 -11.69 -1.18 -27.14
N ASP A 79 -10.43 -1.17 -26.72
CA ASP A 79 -9.46 -0.14 -27.09
C ASP A 79 -8.29 -0.83 -27.82
N PRO A 80 -8.13 -0.62 -29.16
CA PRO A 80 -6.98 -1.13 -29.88
C PRO A 80 -5.70 -0.42 -29.42
N ILE A 81 -4.66 -1.21 -29.16
CA ILE A 81 -3.35 -0.73 -28.69
C ILE A 81 -2.34 -0.93 -29.82
N SER A 82 -1.63 0.14 -30.21
CA SER A 82 -0.57 -0.01 -31.18
C SER A 82 0.62 -0.76 -30.61
N GLU A 83 1.33 -1.53 -31.43
CA GLU A 83 2.52 -2.26 -31.02
C GLU A 83 3.59 -1.33 -30.39
N ALA A 84 3.76 -0.14 -30.95
CA ALA A 84 4.69 0.88 -30.41
C ALA A 84 4.27 1.34 -29.00
N HIS A 85 2.97 1.45 -28.73
CA HIS A 85 2.46 1.79 -27.40
C HIS A 85 2.70 0.65 -26.41
N TYR A 86 2.42 -0.58 -26.82
CA TYR A 86 2.67 -1.78 -26.02
C TYR A 86 4.15 -1.91 -25.63
N GLN A 87 5.07 -1.75 -26.61
CA GLN A 87 6.51 -1.83 -26.35
C GLN A 87 7.01 -0.73 -25.39
N ARG A 88 6.51 0.47 -25.51
CA ARG A 88 6.81 1.55 -24.54
C ARG A 88 6.35 1.17 -23.14
N TRP A 89 5.12 0.71 -23.01
CA TRP A 89 4.56 0.29 -21.74
C TRP A 89 5.35 -0.86 -21.10
N VAL A 90 5.78 -1.87 -21.88
CA VAL A 90 6.65 -2.96 -21.40
C VAL A 90 8.00 -2.43 -20.90
N ASN A 91 8.60 -1.47 -21.60
CA ASN A 91 9.88 -0.87 -21.19
C ASN A 91 9.72 -0.06 -19.89
N GLU A 92 8.60 0.62 -19.69
CA GLU A 92 8.28 1.37 -18.47
C GLU A 92 8.13 0.45 -17.25
N GLN A 93 7.76 -0.84 -17.43
CA GLN A 93 7.67 -1.83 -16.34
C GLN A 93 9.03 -2.12 -15.68
N SER A 94 10.15 -1.78 -16.32
CA SER A 94 11.49 -1.95 -15.76
C SER A 94 11.94 -0.83 -14.80
N GLN A 95 11.14 0.23 -14.65
CA GLN A 95 11.43 1.34 -13.75
C GLN A 95 11.41 0.92 -12.28
N LYS A 96 12.13 1.68 -11.46
CA LYS A 96 12.12 1.47 -10.01
C LYS A 96 10.73 1.68 -9.43
N ARG A 97 10.35 0.79 -8.56
CA ARG A 97 9.07 0.84 -7.86
C ARG A 97 9.26 1.19 -6.40
N HIS A 98 8.39 2.04 -5.90
CA HIS A 98 8.34 2.40 -4.50
C HIS A 98 6.92 2.24 -3.98
N VAL A 99 6.81 2.14 -2.67
CA VAL A 99 5.55 2.09 -1.96
C VAL A 99 5.51 3.24 -0.99
N VAL A 100 4.50 4.08 -1.12
CA VAL A 100 4.17 5.13 -0.16
C VAL A 100 2.99 4.65 0.67
N THR A 101 3.19 4.55 1.98
CA THR A 101 2.12 4.16 2.91
C THR A 101 1.71 5.37 3.73
N LEU A 102 0.44 5.70 3.64
CA LEU A 102 -0.20 6.78 4.40
C LEU A 102 -1.04 6.19 5.53
N MET A 103 -0.78 6.58 6.76
CA MET A 103 -1.55 6.19 7.93
C MET A 103 -2.09 7.41 8.66
N SER A 104 -3.38 7.41 8.94
CA SER A 104 -4.09 8.49 9.62
C SER A 104 -5.26 7.91 10.40
N ARG A 105 -5.84 8.68 11.31
CA ARG A 105 -7.11 8.30 11.95
C ARG A 105 -8.24 8.24 10.93
N GLN A 106 -8.29 9.21 10.04
CA GLN A 106 -9.24 9.28 8.95
C GLN A 106 -8.55 9.95 7.77
N VAL A 107 -8.32 9.21 6.67
CA VAL A 107 -7.73 9.81 5.47
C VAL A 107 -8.75 10.71 4.80
N THR A 108 -8.39 11.97 4.66
CA THR A 108 -9.17 13.00 3.96
C THR A 108 -8.68 13.18 2.53
N ALA A 109 -9.53 13.73 1.67
CA ALA A 109 -9.15 14.08 0.31
C ALA A 109 -7.99 15.11 0.28
N GLN A 110 -7.92 16.00 1.28
CA GLN A 110 -6.86 17.00 1.39
C GLN A 110 -5.51 16.35 1.73
N GLU A 111 -5.46 15.40 2.65
CA GLU A 111 -4.25 14.65 2.97
C GLU A 111 -3.76 13.87 1.74
N LEU A 112 -4.68 13.18 1.07
CA LEU A 112 -4.34 12.44 -0.15
C LEU A 112 -3.84 13.35 -1.26
N LEU A 113 -4.48 14.52 -1.48
CA LEU A 113 -4.03 15.52 -2.44
C LEU A 113 -2.58 15.97 -2.18
N ARG A 114 -2.26 16.27 -0.92
CA ARG A 114 -0.91 16.73 -0.56
C ARG A 114 0.14 15.64 -0.80
N VAL A 115 -0.14 14.41 -0.40
CA VAL A 115 0.77 13.27 -0.62
C VAL A 115 0.96 12.98 -2.11
N THR A 116 -0.13 12.95 -2.89
CA THR A 116 -0.05 12.69 -4.34
C THR A 116 0.61 13.83 -5.10
N SER A 117 0.49 15.08 -4.62
CA SER A 117 1.19 16.24 -5.20
C SER A 117 2.71 16.11 -5.03
N VAL A 118 3.20 15.70 -3.86
CA VAL A 118 4.63 15.46 -3.63
C VAL A 118 5.12 14.32 -4.54
N ILE A 119 4.39 13.22 -4.64
CA ILE A 119 4.71 12.11 -5.54
C ILE A 119 4.88 12.61 -6.99
N SER A 120 3.91 13.39 -7.48
CA SER A 120 3.92 13.93 -8.85
C SER A 120 5.06 14.92 -9.08
N GLN A 121 5.38 15.80 -8.12
CA GLN A 121 6.47 16.77 -8.20
C GLN A 121 7.84 16.10 -8.34
N HIS A 122 8.01 14.92 -7.75
CA HIS A 122 9.21 14.10 -7.90
C HIS A 122 9.20 13.18 -9.15
N GLY A 123 8.26 13.39 -10.08
CA GLY A 123 8.20 12.64 -11.34
C GLY A 123 7.73 11.19 -11.21
N LEU A 124 7.14 10.82 -10.07
CA LEU A 124 6.62 9.49 -9.85
C LEU A 124 5.17 9.37 -10.33
N ASN A 125 4.84 8.24 -10.94
CA ASN A 125 3.48 7.87 -11.34
C ASN A 125 2.87 6.90 -10.32
N ILE A 126 1.60 7.09 -9.98
CA ILE A 126 0.84 6.18 -9.11
C ILE A 126 0.19 5.12 -9.99
N GLU A 127 0.63 3.86 -9.88
CA GLU A 127 0.06 2.74 -10.64
C GLU A 127 -1.12 2.09 -9.93
N GLN A 128 -1.08 2.03 -8.60
CA GLN A 128 -2.09 1.36 -7.79
C GLN A 128 -2.28 2.06 -6.46
N THR A 129 -3.52 2.09 -6.02
CA THR A 129 -3.90 2.62 -4.70
C THR A 129 -4.77 1.62 -3.97
N ASP A 130 -4.33 1.13 -2.83
CA ASP A 130 -5.03 0.15 -2.02
C ASP A 130 -5.29 0.67 -0.61
N ARG A 131 -6.51 0.43 -0.11
CA ARG A 131 -6.80 0.61 1.30
C ARG A 131 -6.48 -0.68 2.05
N LEU A 132 -5.49 -0.63 2.93
CA LEU A 132 -5.05 -1.78 3.74
C LEU A 132 -5.85 -1.94 5.04
N SER A 133 -6.43 -0.85 5.54
CA SER A 133 -7.27 -0.89 6.75
C SER A 133 -8.70 -1.34 6.47
N GLY A 134 -9.33 -1.95 7.46
CA GLY A 134 -10.76 -2.28 7.42
C GLY A 134 -11.65 -1.04 7.18
N ARG A 135 -12.83 -1.27 6.63
CA ARG A 135 -13.86 -0.24 6.49
C ARG A 135 -14.62 -0.13 7.80
N VAL A 136 -14.88 1.11 8.21
CA VAL A 136 -15.56 1.40 9.49
C VAL A 136 -17.00 1.81 9.18
N PRO A 137 -18.02 1.32 9.92
CA PRO A 137 -19.40 1.81 9.81
C PRO A 137 -19.48 3.32 10.02
N LEU A 138 -20.46 3.97 9.38
CA LEU A 138 -20.61 5.43 9.43
C LEU A 138 -20.92 5.97 10.83
N ASP A 139 -21.53 5.15 11.66
CA ASP A 139 -21.93 5.43 13.04
C ASP A 139 -20.86 5.06 14.09
N ALA A 140 -19.73 4.49 13.66
CA ALA A 140 -18.65 4.11 14.56
C ALA A 140 -17.94 5.34 15.16
N PRO A 141 -17.48 5.28 16.44
CA PRO A 141 -16.73 6.37 17.05
C PRO A 141 -15.44 6.67 16.28
N THR A 142 -15.25 7.90 15.83
CA THR A 142 -14.10 8.33 14.99
C THR A 142 -12.74 8.07 15.65
N ARG A 143 -12.68 8.09 16.99
CA ARG A 143 -11.42 7.82 17.73
C ARG A 143 -10.90 6.38 17.60
N LEU A 144 -11.73 5.44 17.15
CA LEU A 144 -11.36 4.04 16.93
C LEU A 144 -10.99 3.78 15.47
N SER A 145 -11.21 4.73 14.56
CA SER A 145 -10.88 4.55 13.17
C SER A 145 -9.36 4.71 12.96
N LYS A 146 -8.77 3.75 12.27
CA LYS A 146 -7.42 3.84 11.72
C LYS A 146 -7.53 3.58 10.23
N SER A 147 -6.96 4.46 9.44
CA SER A 147 -6.93 4.34 7.99
C SER A 147 -5.52 4.16 7.51
N CYS A 148 -5.29 3.17 6.67
CA CYS A 148 -4.02 2.91 6.02
C CYS A 148 -4.26 2.77 4.52
N ILE A 149 -3.56 3.58 3.73
CA ILE A 149 -3.59 3.55 2.27
C ILE A 149 -2.18 3.29 1.77
N GLU A 150 -2.03 2.37 0.85
CA GLU A 150 -0.81 2.08 0.12
C GLU A 150 -0.93 2.62 -1.30
N LEU A 151 0.08 3.38 -1.73
CA LEU A 151 0.23 3.89 -3.08
C LEU A 151 1.47 3.22 -3.67
N ARG A 152 1.30 2.43 -4.74
CA ARG A 152 2.43 1.91 -5.51
C ARG A 152 2.78 2.90 -6.59
N VAL A 153 4.04 3.32 -6.57
CA VAL A 153 4.53 4.36 -7.46
C VAL A 153 5.74 3.88 -8.24
N THR A 154 5.83 4.32 -9.49
CA THR A 154 6.92 4.00 -10.41
C THR A 154 7.57 5.28 -10.91
N GLY A 155 8.84 5.18 -11.21
CA GLY A 155 9.64 6.26 -11.76
C GLY A 155 11.03 6.34 -11.14
N GLU A 156 11.87 7.18 -11.74
CA GLU A 156 13.20 7.47 -11.20
C GLU A 156 13.14 8.75 -10.37
N VAL A 157 13.47 8.61 -9.10
CA VAL A 157 13.59 9.74 -8.17
C VAL A 157 15.00 10.31 -8.29
N ALA A 158 15.10 11.58 -8.71
CA ALA A 158 16.39 12.25 -8.83
C ALA A 158 17.09 12.44 -7.47
N ASP A 159 16.33 12.75 -6.43
CA ASP A 159 16.81 12.91 -5.05
C ASP A 159 15.83 12.26 -4.06
N LEU A 160 16.19 11.06 -3.61
CA LEU A 160 15.38 10.27 -2.70
C LEU A 160 15.36 10.89 -1.27
N ASP A 161 16.42 11.56 -0.88
CA ASP A 161 16.50 12.18 0.44
C ASP A 161 15.66 13.47 0.50
N ALA A 162 15.62 14.23 -0.59
CA ALA A 162 14.68 15.34 -0.72
C ALA A 162 13.22 14.88 -0.64
N LEU A 163 12.87 13.80 -1.35
CA LEU A 163 11.53 13.22 -1.28
C LEU A 163 11.17 12.77 0.15
N ARG A 164 12.11 12.15 0.86
CA ARG A 164 11.91 11.74 2.25
C ARG A 164 11.72 12.94 3.18
N ALA A 165 12.51 13.98 2.99
CA ALA A 165 12.41 15.22 3.77
C ALA A 165 11.04 15.88 3.59
N GLU A 166 10.56 16.00 2.35
CA GLU A 166 9.22 16.56 2.07
C GLU A 166 8.10 15.71 2.68
N PHE A 167 8.18 14.39 2.61
CA PHE A 167 7.21 13.53 3.30
C PHE A 167 7.27 13.68 4.82
N PHE A 168 8.44 13.87 5.39
CA PHE A 168 8.59 14.11 6.82
C PHE A 168 7.94 15.44 7.22
N GLU A 169 8.21 16.53 6.52
CA GLU A 169 7.58 17.84 6.75
C GLU A 169 6.05 17.76 6.61
N LEU A 170 5.57 17.07 5.56
CA LEU A 170 4.15 16.88 5.33
C LEU A 170 3.48 16.06 6.45
N SER A 171 4.15 15.02 6.93
CA SER A 171 3.72 14.18 8.06
C SER A 171 3.51 15.04 9.32
N GLN A 172 4.47 15.92 9.64
CA GLN A 172 4.37 16.83 10.78
C GLN A 172 3.23 17.86 10.59
N ALA A 173 3.14 18.46 9.40
CA ALA A 173 2.15 19.51 9.11
C ALA A 173 0.70 18.99 9.16
N LEU A 174 0.47 17.76 8.78
CA LEU A 174 -0.87 17.14 8.72
C LEU A 174 -1.17 16.21 9.89
N ASN A 175 -0.19 15.95 10.76
CA ASN A 175 -0.28 14.97 11.86
C ASN A 175 -0.74 13.59 11.37
N ILE A 176 -0.05 13.09 10.35
CA ILE A 176 -0.23 11.78 9.72
C ILE A 176 1.11 11.06 9.62
N ASP A 177 1.08 9.75 9.48
CA ASP A 177 2.30 8.97 9.23
C ASP A 177 2.45 8.66 7.74
N ILE A 178 3.62 8.95 7.19
CA ILE A 178 3.97 8.63 5.80
C ILE A 178 5.25 7.81 5.80
N ALA A 179 5.22 6.64 5.14
CA ALA A 179 6.38 5.79 4.94
C ALA A 179 6.67 5.62 3.46
N LEU A 180 7.95 5.75 3.08
CA LEU A 180 8.44 5.48 1.73
C LEU A 180 9.38 4.27 1.76
N GLN A 181 9.10 3.27 0.93
CA GLN A 181 9.87 2.04 0.82
C GLN A 181 10.14 1.70 -0.64
N GLU A 182 11.29 1.15 -0.95
CA GLU A 182 11.54 0.54 -2.26
C GLU A 182 10.78 -0.80 -2.36
N ASP A 183 10.04 -1.03 -3.45
CA ASP A 183 9.30 -2.28 -3.67
C ASP A 183 10.23 -3.32 -4.31
N THR A 184 10.98 -4.01 -3.46
CA THR A 184 11.89 -5.09 -3.86
C THR A 184 11.26 -6.47 -3.62
N LEU A 185 11.82 -7.49 -4.26
CA LEU A 185 11.44 -8.88 -4.02
C LEU A 185 11.56 -9.27 -2.53
N PHE A 186 12.52 -8.69 -1.82
CA PHE A 186 12.75 -8.96 -0.40
C PHE A 186 11.70 -8.33 0.52
N ARG A 187 11.01 -7.28 0.08
CA ARG A 187 9.93 -6.66 0.87
C ARG A 187 8.82 -7.65 1.19
N ARG A 188 8.46 -8.51 0.24
CA ARG A 188 7.37 -9.48 0.36
C ARG A 188 7.79 -10.83 0.93
N ASN A 189 9.08 -11.14 0.89
CA ASN A 189 9.63 -12.44 1.28
C ASN A 189 10.49 -12.35 2.55
N ARG A 190 10.07 -11.56 3.53
CA ARG A 190 10.77 -11.45 4.81
C ARG A 190 10.63 -12.75 5.60
N ARG A 191 11.77 -13.29 6.06
CA ARG A 191 11.82 -14.53 6.85
C ARG A 191 12.08 -14.30 8.33
N LEU A 192 12.46 -13.07 8.71
CA LEU A 192 12.75 -12.69 10.08
C LEU A 192 12.01 -11.39 10.39
N ALA A 193 11.23 -11.41 11.47
CA ALA A 193 10.68 -10.22 12.08
C ALA A 193 11.35 -10.04 13.45
N VAL A 194 11.90 -8.86 13.69
CA VAL A 194 12.51 -8.48 14.97
C VAL A 194 11.65 -7.38 15.57
N PHE A 195 11.21 -7.61 16.80
CA PHE A 195 10.42 -6.66 17.55
C PHE A 195 11.22 -6.17 18.73
N ASP A 196 11.17 -4.89 19.01
CA ASP A 196 11.56 -4.32 20.27
C ASP A 196 10.57 -4.76 21.36
N MET A 197 11.03 -4.89 22.58
CA MET A 197 10.18 -5.39 23.65
C MET A 197 9.43 -4.26 24.34
N ASP A 198 10.17 -3.30 24.88
CA ASP A 198 9.65 -2.24 25.73
C ASP A 198 8.79 -1.27 24.90
N SER A 199 7.60 -0.95 25.37
CA SER A 199 6.63 -0.08 24.68
C SER A 199 6.31 -0.49 23.23
N THR A 200 6.70 -1.70 22.80
CA THR A 200 6.47 -2.27 21.48
C THR A 200 5.71 -3.60 21.56
N LEU A 201 6.31 -4.66 22.13
CA LEU A 201 5.61 -5.94 22.36
C LEU A 201 4.80 -5.93 23.65
N ILE A 202 5.26 -5.18 24.64
CA ILE A 202 4.58 -4.99 25.91
C ILE A 202 4.30 -3.50 26.11
N GLU A 203 3.24 -3.16 26.84
CA GLU A 203 2.84 -1.78 27.13
C GLU A 203 3.60 -1.17 28.30
N ALA A 204 4.73 -1.74 28.70
CA ALA A 204 5.52 -1.35 29.87
C ALA A 204 7.02 -1.38 29.55
N GLU A 205 7.79 -0.70 30.38
CA GLU A 205 9.24 -0.77 30.41
C GLU A 205 9.67 -1.84 31.41
N VAL A 206 10.41 -2.86 30.97
CA VAL A 206 10.83 -3.98 31.82
C VAL A 206 11.61 -3.51 33.06
N ILE A 207 12.47 -2.50 32.86
CA ILE A 207 13.28 -1.98 33.98
C ILE A 207 12.41 -1.32 35.06
N ASP A 208 11.32 -0.68 34.69
CA ASP A 208 10.37 -0.05 35.61
C ASP A 208 9.55 -1.09 36.37
N GLU A 209 9.11 -2.15 35.69
CA GLU A 209 8.39 -3.25 36.33
C GLU A 209 9.28 -4.03 37.31
N LEU A 210 10.56 -4.26 36.95
CA LEU A 210 11.55 -4.82 37.86
C LEU A 210 11.80 -3.93 39.10
N ALA A 211 11.89 -2.62 38.89
CA ALA A 211 12.06 -1.65 39.98
C ALA A 211 10.86 -1.63 40.93
N LYS A 212 9.65 -1.70 40.40
CA LYS A 212 8.42 -1.83 41.22
C LYS A 212 8.42 -3.11 42.03
N ALA A 213 8.73 -4.25 41.40
CA ALA A 213 8.80 -5.54 42.04
C ALA A 213 9.91 -5.58 43.15
N ALA A 214 11.01 -4.86 42.95
CA ALA A 214 12.10 -4.72 43.89
C ALA A 214 11.84 -3.65 44.98
N GLY A 215 10.72 -2.92 44.92
CA GLY A 215 10.39 -1.86 45.86
C GLY A 215 11.20 -0.55 45.72
N VAL A 216 11.85 -0.37 44.58
CA VAL A 216 12.69 0.84 44.29
C VAL A 216 12.13 1.65 43.12
N GLY A 217 10.86 1.47 42.78
CA GLY A 217 10.21 2.11 41.62
C GLY A 217 10.33 3.63 41.62
N ASP A 218 10.10 4.30 42.74
CA ASP A 218 10.21 5.77 42.86
C ASP A 218 11.62 6.28 42.57
N GLN A 219 12.65 5.56 42.99
CA GLN A 219 14.05 5.93 42.73
C GLN A 219 14.39 5.82 41.25
N VAL A 220 13.94 4.76 40.60
CA VAL A 220 14.15 4.54 39.16
C VAL A 220 13.38 5.57 38.34
N ALA A 221 12.15 5.93 38.72
CA ALA A 221 11.37 6.98 38.07
C ALA A 221 12.09 8.34 38.10
N GLN A 222 12.67 8.75 39.26
CA GLN A 222 13.46 9.98 39.38
C GLN A 222 14.68 9.98 38.45
N ILE A 223 15.39 8.85 38.33
CA ILE A 223 16.54 8.75 37.42
C ILE A 223 16.05 8.88 35.95
N THR A 224 14.92 8.31 35.64
CA THR A 224 14.32 8.41 34.31
C THR A 224 13.93 9.85 33.96
N GLU A 225 13.31 10.58 34.88
CA GLU A 225 12.99 12.01 34.70
C GLU A 225 14.24 12.86 34.47
N ARG A 226 15.32 12.64 35.24
CA ARG A 226 16.60 13.33 35.06
C ARG A 226 17.25 13.05 33.71
N ALA A 227 17.14 11.80 33.22
CA ALA A 227 17.60 11.42 31.89
C ALA A 227 16.77 12.10 30.78
N MET A 228 15.46 12.17 30.94
CA MET A 228 14.56 12.87 30.02
C MET A 228 14.79 14.40 30.00
N ALA A 229 15.17 14.97 31.14
CA ALA A 229 15.58 16.37 31.23
C ALA A 229 16.98 16.66 30.63
N GLY A 230 17.68 15.62 30.14
CA GLY A 230 19.02 15.75 29.56
C GLY A 230 20.16 15.90 30.55
N GLU A 231 19.90 15.68 31.86
CA GLU A 231 20.92 15.74 32.91
C GLU A 231 21.83 14.51 32.93
N LEU A 232 21.35 13.38 32.40
CA LEU A 232 22.08 12.11 32.35
C LEU A 232 22.08 11.60 30.90
N ASP A 233 23.23 11.12 30.45
CA ASP A 233 23.27 10.34 29.21
C ASP A 233 22.70 8.92 29.44
N PHE A 234 22.42 8.21 28.34
CA PHE A 234 21.86 6.86 28.39
C PHE A 234 22.70 5.92 29.28
N LYS A 235 24.03 5.97 29.16
CA LYS A 235 24.93 5.08 29.87
C LYS A 235 24.96 5.35 31.38
N ALA A 236 24.96 6.62 31.79
CA ALA A 236 24.89 7.04 33.17
C ALA A 236 23.54 6.66 33.79
N SER A 237 22.44 7.02 33.12
CA SER A 237 21.09 6.67 33.55
C SER A 237 20.89 5.16 33.71
N PHE A 238 21.36 4.37 32.76
CA PHE A 238 21.26 2.91 32.80
C PHE A 238 22.03 2.33 34.00
N LYS A 239 23.26 2.80 34.27
CA LYS A 239 24.04 2.39 35.42
C LYS A 239 23.37 2.74 36.75
N GLU A 240 22.84 3.94 36.91
CA GLU A 240 22.13 4.35 38.12
C GLU A 240 20.89 3.50 38.37
N ARG A 241 20.09 3.24 37.34
CA ARG A 241 18.90 2.39 37.44
C ARG A 241 19.23 0.93 37.81
N LEU A 242 20.29 0.37 37.21
CA LEU A 242 20.75 -0.98 37.59
C LEU A 242 21.28 -1.03 39.02
N ALA A 243 22.00 -0.02 39.48
CA ALA A 243 22.51 0.03 40.84
C ALA A 243 21.36 0.02 41.87
N CYS A 244 20.29 0.77 41.63
CA CYS A 244 19.09 0.75 42.47
C CYS A 244 18.45 -0.66 42.51
N ASN A 245 18.28 -1.31 41.37
CA ASN A 245 17.68 -2.65 41.28
C ASN A 245 18.55 -3.76 41.92
N CYS A 246 19.88 -3.62 41.86
CA CYS A 246 20.78 -4.61 42.47
C CYS A 246 20.92 -4.45 43.99
N LEU A 247 20.60 -3.28 44.55
CA LEU A 247 20.67 -3.01 45.99
C LEU A 247 19.37 -3.35 46.73
N ALA A 248 18.28 -3.62 46.00
CA ALA A 248 17.03 -4.11 46.56
C ALA A 248 17.15 -5.63 46.84
N LYS A 249 17.50 -5.93 48.09
CA LYS A 249 17.51 -7.31 48.64
C LYS A 249 16.30 -7.53 49.53
#